data_1ad1545282627c84ac3bcd4ed4a0278d
#
_entry.id   1ad1545282627c84ac3bcd4ed4a0278d
#
_cell.length_a   1.000
_cell.length_b   1.000
_cell.length_c   1.000
_cell.angle_alpha   90.00
_cell.angle_beta   90.00
_cell.angle_gamma   90.00
#
_symmetry.space_group_name_H-M   'P 1'
#
loop_
_entity.id
_entity.type
_entity.pdbx_description
1 polymer ?
#
loop_
_entity_poly.entity_id
_entity_poly.type
_entity_poly.pdbx_seq_one_letter_code
_entity_poly.pdbx_strand_id
1 'polypeptide(L)'
;KETSRNLIEVLKKYGIEPLMATGDNEEAAQGVAEVLGIQYQANQSPEDKYKLVESMKNQNKTVIMVGDGVNDAPSLALADVGIAIGAGTQVALDSADIILTQSDPGDIESFIELANKTTRKMKQNLVWGAGYNFIAIPIAAGLLAPIGITLGPAFGAVLMSLSTVIVAINAMLLKLDPK
;
A
#
# COMPACT_ATOMS: atom_id res chain seq x y z
N LYS A 1 19.68 -2.31 13.09
CA LYS A 1 18.69 -1.97 14.14
C LYS A 1 17.67 -3.09 14.22
N GLU A 2 17.09 -3.33 15.39
CA GLU A 2 16.06 -4.36 15.60
C GLU A 2 14.81 -4.07 14.74
N THR A 3 14.42 -2.80 14.62
CA THR A 3 13.35 -2.32 13.76
C THR A 3 13.53 -2.69 12.28
N SER A 4 14.76 -2.73 11.77
CA SER A 4 15.01 -3.14 10.38
C SER A 4 14.77 -4.64 10.16
N ARG A 5 15.06 -5.50 11.13
CA ARG A 5 14.78 -6.95 11.03
C ARG A 5 13.28 -7.21 11.01
N ASN A 6 12.55 -6.57 11.93
CA ASN A 6 11.09 -6.69 11.99
C ASN A 6 10.45 -6.26 10.67
N LEU A 7 10.92 -5.14 10.09
CA LEU A 7 10.44 -4.70 8.78
C LEU A 7 10.65 -5.77 7.70
N ILE A 8 11.85 -6.37 7.62
CA ILE A 8 12.14 -7.41 6.62
C ILE A 8 11.21 -8.63 6.77
N GLU A 9 10.92 -9.06 7.99
CA GLU A 9 9.98 -10.15 8.25
C GLU A 9 8.57 -9.79 7.78
N VAL A 10 8.12 -8.56 8.05
CA VAL A 10 6.81 -8.07 7.60
C VAL A 10 6.74 -8.00 6.07
N LEU A 11 7.79 -7.47 5.40
CA LEU A 11 7.84 -7.44 3.93
C LEU A 11 7.69 -8.84 3.35
N LYS A 12 8.47 -9.80 3.85
CA LYS A 12 8.40 -11.21 3.43
C LYS A 12 7.01 -11.83 3.65
N LYS A 13 6.35 -11.51 4.77
CA LYS A 13 4.98 -11.96 5.08
C LYS A 13 3.96 -11.48 4.04
N TYR A 14 4.17 -10.28 3.50
CA TYR A 14 3.33 -9.71 2.44
C TYR A 14 3.78 -10.07 1.02
N GLY A 15 4.78 -10.94 0.87
CA GLY A 15 5.33 -11.35 -0.43
C GLY A 15 6.12 -10.25 -1.13
N ILE A 16 6.65 -9.29 -0.37
CA ILE A 16 7.49 -8.21 -0.87
C ILE A 16 8.96 -8.64 -0.71
N GLU A 17 9.70 -8.67 -1.79
CA GLU A 17 11.12 -9.02 -1.81
C GLU A 17 11.97 -7.77 -1.57
N PRO A 18 12.66 -7.65 -0.41
CA PRO A 18 13.54 -6.53 -0.15
C PRO A 18 14.88 -6.67 -0.89
N LEU A 19 15.32 -5.58 -1.51
CA LEU A 19 16.63 -5.43 -2.11
C LEU A 19 17.26 -4.14 -1.61
N MET A 20 18.49 -4.21 -1.11
CA MET A 20 19.27 -3.04 -0.70
C MET A 20 20.13 -2.54 -1.86
N ALA A 21 19.94 -1.29 -2.29
CA ALA A 21 20.79 -0.61 -3.25
C ALA A 21 21.52 0.54 -2.52
N THR A 22 22.83 0.43 -2.35
CA THR A 22 23.62 1.39 -1.56
C THR A 22 24.83 1.91 -2.33
N GLY A 23 25.20 3.15 -2.09
CA GLY A 23 26.47 3.73 -2.55
C GLY A 23 27.70 3.25 -1.77
N ASP A 24 27.51 2.54 -0.68
CA ASP A 24 28.59 1.96 0.11
C ASP A 24 29.35 0.88 -0.67
N ASN A 25 30.57 0.57 -0.21
CA ASN A 25 31.39 -0.47 -0.78
C ASN A 25 30.84 -1.89 -0.52
N GLU A 26 31.36 -2.85 -1.25
CA GLU A 26 30.94 -4.26 -1.21
C GLU A 26 30.97 -4.86 0.20
N GLU A 27 32.06 -4.62 0.97
CA GLU A 27 32.26 -5.17 2.31
C GLU A 27 31.19 -4.66 3.30
N ALA A 28 30.92 -3.35 3.27
CA ALA A 28 29.92 -2.73 4.13
C ALA A 28 28.51 -3.20 3.78
N ALA A 29 28.19 -3.24 2.47
CA ALA A 29 26.91 -3.68 1.97
C ALA A 29 26.62 -5.15 2.30
N GLN A 30 27.62 -6.03 2.07
CA GLN A 30 27.52 -7.45 2.40
C GLN A 30 27.24 -7.67 3.88
N GLY A 31 27.99 -7.00 4.76
CA GLY A 31 27.81 -7.16 6.21
C GLY A 31 26.41 -6.80 6.69
N VAL A 32 25.79 -5.75 6.12
CA VAL A 32 24.40 -5.37 6.44
C VAL A 32 23.42 -6.37 5.85
N ALA A 33 23.61 -6.77 4.61
CA ALA A 33 22.71 -7.68 3.90
C ALA A 33 22.66 -9.07 4.54
N GLU A 34 23.80 -9.61 4.98
CA GLU A 34 23.88 -10.89 5.70
C GLU A 34 23.09 -10.84 7.02
N VAL A 35 23.25 -9.75 7.79
CA VAL A 35 22.55 -9.56 9.07
C VAL A 35 21.03 -9.48 8.87
N LEU A 36 20.57 -8.89 7.75
CA LEU A 36 19.16 -8.72 7.42
C LEU A 36 18.58 -9.90 6.62
N GLY A 37 19.42 -10.75 6.03
CA GLY A 37 18.99 -11.85 5.17
C GLY A 37 18.28 -11.37 3.89
N ILE A 38 18.86 -10.35 3.22
CA ILE A 38 18.32 -9.72 2.00
C ILE A 38 19.36 -9.68 0.89
N GLN A 39 18.91 -9.50 -0.35
CA GLN A 39 19.79 -9.23 -1.48
C GLN A 39 20.30 -7.79 -1.43
N TYR A 40 21.47 -7.55 -2.04
CA TYR A 40 22.05 -6.21 -2.10
C TYR A 40 22.76 -5.93 -3.42
N GLN A 41 22.90 -4.64 -3.71
CA GLN A 41 23.78 -4.09 -4.75
C GLN A 41 24.58 -2.95 -4.14
N ALA A 42 25.90 -3.10 -4.12
CA ALA A 42 26.85 -2.13 -3.59
C ALA A 42 27.31 -1.14 -4.68
N ASN A 43 28.03 -0.08 -4.27
CA ASN A 43 28.63 0.93 -5.15
C ASN A 43 27.61 1.57 -6.13
N GLN A 44 26.36 1.70 -5.75
CA GLN A 44 25.30 2.25 -6.61
C GLN A 44 25.29 3.78 -6.57
N SER A 45 25.51 4.39 -7.73
CA SER A 45 25.23 5.82 -7.92
C SER A 45 23.71 6.09 -7.97
N PRO A 46 23.28 7.35 -7.84
CA PRO A 46 21.87 7.70 -8.04
C PRO A 46 21.33 7.26 -9.41
N GLU A 47 22.16 7.34 -10.46
CA GLU A 47 21.80 6.89 -11.80
C GLU A 47 21.62 5.37 -11.88
N ASP A 48 22.48 4.60 -11.19
CA ASP A 48 22.38 3.14 -11.16
C ASP A 48 21.11 2.70 -10.42
N LYS A 49 20.73 3.37 -9.33
CA LYS A 49 19.47 3.12 -8.64
C LYS A 49 18.26 3.41 -9.54
N TYR A 50 18.31 4.50 -10.31
CA TYR A 50 17.26 4.81 -11.29
C TYR A 50 17.13 3.68 -12.33
N LYS A 51 18.23 3.25 -12.94
CA LYS A 51 18.25 2.15 -13.92
C LYS A 51 17.77 0.83 -13.34
N LEU A 52 18.07 0.59 -12.06
CA LEU A 52 17.59 -0.59 -11.35
C LEU A 52 16.07 -0.59 -11.23
N VAL A 53 15.47 0.51 -10.80
CA VAL A 53 14.01 0.67 -10.73
C VAL A 53 13.38 0.51 -12.13
N GLU A 54 13.94 1.17 -13.14
CA GLU A 54 13.49 1.06 -14.53
C GLU A 54 13.51 -0.38 -15.05
N SER A 55 14.62 -1.09 -14.81
CA SER A 55 14.77 -2.49 -15.19
C SER A 55 13.73 -3.40 -14.53
N MET A 56 13.44 -3.19 -13.25
CA MET A 56 12.42 -3.96 -12.54
C MET A 56 11.02 -3.68 -13.09
N LYS A 57 10.68 -2.44 -13.38
CA LYS A 57 9.40 -2.07 -14.00
C LYS A 57 9.25 -2.66 -15.40
N ASN A 58 10.31 -2.67 -16.20
CA ASN A 58 10.32 -3.31 -17.53
C ASN A 58 10.11 -4.84 -17.45
N GLN A 59 10.41 -5.46 -16.31
CA GLN A 59 10.09 -6.86 -16.01
C GLN A 59 8.66 -7.06 -15.47
N ASN A 60 7.80 -6.03 -15.51
CA ASN A 60 6.45 -6.01 -14.95
C ASN A 60 6.39 -6.27 -13.43
N LYS A 61 7.45 -5.90 -12.70
CA LYS A 61 7.44 -5.90 -11.24
C LYS A 61 6.86 -4.58 -10.73
N THR A 62 6.07 -4.64 -9.67
CA THR A 62 5.65 -3.46 -8.91
C THR A 62 6.78 -3.09 -7.95
N VAL A 63 7.27 -1.87 -8.02
CA VAL A 63 8.45 -1.40 -7.29
C VAL A 63 8.07 -0.36 -6.25
N ILE A 64 8.43 -0.62 -5.01
CA ILE A 64 8.43 0.38 -3.93
C ILE A 64 9.88 0.84 -3.75
N MET A 65 10.16 2.11 -3.99
CA MET A 65 11.46 2.71 -3.73
C MET A 65 11.44 3.45 -2.40
N VAL A 66 12.45 3.21 -1.58
CA VAL A 66 12.62 3.90 -0.29
C VAL A 66 13.97 4.60 -0.31
N GLY A 67 14.01 5.89 -0.02
CA GLY A 67 15.22 6.70 -0.06
C GLY A 67 15.17 7.94 0.83
N ASP A 68 16.25 8.74 0.82
CA ASP A 68 16.35 9.97 1.60
C ASP A 68 15.66 11.19 0.91
N GLY A 69 15.24 11.03 -0.31
CA GLY A 69 14.52 12.04 -1.08
C GLY A 69 15.40 13.11 -1.74
N VAL A 70 16.68 13.16 -1.46
CA VAL A 70 17.60 14.17 -2.06
C VAL A 70 18.32 13.56 -3.26
N ASN A 71 19.11 12.52 -3.02
CA ASN A 71 19.88 11.84 -4.06
C ASN A 71 19.03 10.83 -4.85
N ASP A 72 18.01 10.29 -4.21
CA ASP A 72 17.15 9.24 -4.77
C ASP A 72 15.87 9.79 -5.44
N ALA A 73 15.70 11.11 -5.52
CA ALA A 73 14.51 11.77 -6.07
C ALA A 73 14.06 11.23 -7.45
N PRO A 74 14.94 11.05 -8.44
CA PRO A 74 14.53 10.49 -9.72
C PRO A 74 14.06 9.04 -9.63
N SER A 75 14.67 8.22 -8.76
CA SER A 75 14.30 6.82 -8.52
C SER A 75 12.98 6.71 -7.79
N LEU A 76 12.72 7.60 -6.81
CA LEU A 76 11.46 7.70 -6.08
C LEU A 76 10.30 8.06 -7.01
N ALA A 77 10.50 9.07 -7.87
CA ALA A 77 9.47 9.49 -8.83
C ALA A 77 9.19 8.44 -9.93
N LEU A 78 10.17 7.60 -10.26
CA LEU A 78 10.00 6.53 -11.26
C LEU A 78 9.29 5.31 -10.71
N ALA A 79 9.44 4.99 -9.43
CA ALA A 79 8.85 3.82 -8.77
C ALA A 79 7.31 3.84 -8.86
N ASP A 80 6.66 2.70 -8.61
CA ASP A 80 5.20 2.64 -8.50
C ASP A 80 4.72 3.24 -7.17
N VAL A 81 5.58 3.21 -6.15
CA VAL A 81 5.41 3.93 -4.88
C VAL A 81 6.79 4.41 -4.42
N GLY A 82 6.97 5.72 -4.32
CA GLY A 82 8.15 6.37 -3.77
C GLY A 82 7.94 6.74 -2.30
N ILE A 83 8.80 6.28 -1.41
CA ILE A 83 8.76 6.60 0.03
C ILE A 83 10.04 7.34 0.43
N ALA A 84 9.91 8.58 0.85
CA ALA A 84 11.02 9.36 1.41
C ALA A 84 11.06 9.24 2.94
N ILE A 85 12.24 8.92 3.49
CA ILE A 85 12.44 8.77 4.94
C ILE A 85 13.27 9.94 5.48
N GLY A 86 12.80 10.56 6.57
CA GLY A 86 13.52 11.62 7.27
C GLY A 86 13.68 12.91 6.46
N ALA A 87 12.97 13.02 5.36
CA ALA A 87 13.12 14.09 4.40
C ALA A 87 12.14 15.24 4.70
N GLY A 88 12.67 16.32 5.22
CA GLY A 88 11.97 17.62 5.30
C GLY A 88 12.29 18.56 4.13
N THR A 89 12.88 18.04 3.04
CA THR A 89 13.30 18.86 1.91
C THR A 89 12.19 18.99 0.87
N GLN A 90 12.12 20.16 0.17
CA GLN A 90 11.17 20.38 -0.90
C GLN A 90 11.32 19.33 -2.01
N VAL A 91 12.54 18.88 -2.31
CA VAL A 91 12.82 17.86 -3.33
C VAL A 91 12.16 16.53 -2.99
N ALA A 92 12.20 16.12 -1.71
CA ALA A 92 11.52 14.90 -1.27
C ALA A 92 9.99 15.02 -1.38
N LEU A 93 9.45 16.20 -1.02
CA LEU A 93 8.01 16.52 -1.15
C LEU A 93 7.51 16.40 -2.59
N ASP A 94 8.35 16.82 -3.55
CA ASP A 94 7.98 16.83 -4.97
C ASP A 94 8.19 15.48 -5.67
N SER A 95 8.96 14.57 -5.06
CA SER A 95 9.42 13.33 -5.72
C SER A 95 8.86 12.05 -5.11
N ALA A 96 8.36 12.08 -3.89
CA ALA A 96 7.85 10.90 -3.20
C ALA A 96 6.32 10.94 -3.03
N ASP A 97 5.68 9.78 -3.16
CA ASP A 97 4.25 9.63 -2.88
C ASP A 97 3.95 9.66 -1.38
N ILE A 98 4.94 9.24 -0.57
CA ILE A 98 4.82 9.12 0.88
C ILE A 98 6.06 9.70 1.54
N ILE A 99 5.85 10.46 2.60
CA ILE A 99 6.93 11.04 3.40
C ILE A 99 6.79 10.56 4.83
N LEU A 100 7.81 9.87 5.28
CA LEU A 100 7.95 9.46 6.68
C LEU A 100 8.85 10.48 7.39
N THR A 101 8.26 11.22 8.31
CA THR A 101 8.93 12.33 9.01
C THR A 101 9.98 11.85 10.02
N GLN A 102 9.85 10.64 10.49
CA GLN A 102 10.82 10.01 11.37
C GLN A 102 11.71 9.05 10.56
N SER A 103 12.99 8.99 10.90
CA SER A 103 13.95 8.09 10.25
C SER A 103 13.89 6.68 10.85
N ASP A 104 12.69 6.15 11.08
CA ASP A 104 12.49 4.82 11.63
C ASP A 104 11.91 3.87 10.57
N PRO A 105 12.61 2.75 10.24
CA PRO A 105 12.07 1.71 9.38
C PRO A 105 10.72 1.13 9.83
N GLY A 106 10.40 1.22 11.12
CA GLY A 106 9.10 0.81 11.68
C GLY A 106 7.91 1.57 11.11
N ASP A 107 8.11 2.80 10.62
CA ASP A 107 7.06 3.58 9.98
C ASP A 107 6.64 2.98 8.62
N ILE A 108 7.58 2.35 7.88
CA ILE A 108 7.27 1.61 6.64
C ILE A 108 6.37 0.42 6.95
N GLU A 109 6.67 -0.32 8.02
CA GLU A 109 5.83 -1.44 8.46
C GLU A 109 4.40 -0.97 8.76
N SER A 110 4.27 0.11 9.53
CA SER A 110 2.98 0.72 9.90
C SER A 110 2.21 1.18 8.65
N PHE A 111 2.91 1.76 7.67
CA PHE A 111 2.31 2.16 6.40
C PHE A 111 1.79 0.95 5.60
N ILE A 112 2.58 -0.11 5.46
CA ILE A 112 2.17 -1.32 4.73
C ILE A 112 0.95 -1.98 5.40
N GLU A 113 0.94 -2.03 6.73
CA GLU A 113 -0.20 -2.54 7.49
C GLU A 113 -1.45 -1.71 7.27
N LEU A 114 -1.34 -0.37 7.33
CA LEU A 114 -2.43 0.55 7.05
C LEU A 114 -2.97 0.37 5.64
N ALA A 115 -2.10 0.31 4.62
CA ALA A 115 -2.47 0.12 3.23
C ALA A 115 -3.27 -1.18 3.03
N ASN A 116 -2.83 -2.28 3.63
CA ASN A 116 -3.51 -3.57 3.57
C ASN A 116 -4.87 -3.54 4.30
N LYS A 117 -4.96 -2.98 5.50
CA LYS A 117 -6.20 -2.81 6.24
C LYS A 117 -7.19 -1.94 5.47
N THR A 118 -6.72 -0.83 4.91
CA THR A 118 -7.53 0.09 4.09
C THR A 118 -8.07 -0.61 2.85
N THR A 119 -7.22 -1.30 2.10
CA THR A 119 -7.61 -2.05 0.90
C THR A 119 -8.66 -3.12 1.23
N ARG A 120 -8.50 -3.83 2.35
CA ARG A 120 -9.50 -4.80 2.82
C ARG A 120 -10.85 -4.14 3.12
N LYS A 121 -10.84 -2.99 3.79
CA LYS A 121 -12.06 -2.22 4.08
C LYS A 121 -12.72 -1.70 2.81
N MET A 122 -11.94 -1.19 1.86
CA MET A 122 -12.45 -0.76 0.55
C MET A 122 -13.14 -1.92 -0.18
N LYS A 123 -12.52 -3.09 -0.25
CA LYS A 123 -13.12 -4.29 -0.86
C LYS A 123 -14.41 -4.70 -0.14
N GLN A 124 -14.44 -4.69 1.20
CA GLN A 124 -15.66 -4.97 1.97
C GLN A 124 -16.76 -3.97 1.65
N ASN A 125 -16.46 -2.68 1.63
CA ASN A 125 -17.42 -1.62 1.32
C ASN A 125 -17.96 -1.74 -0.11
N LEU A 126 -17.10 -2.10 -1.07
CA LEU A 126 -17.52 -2.34 -2.45
C LEU A 126 -18.47 -3.54 -2.53
N VAL A 127 -18.16 -4.64 -1.85
CA VAL A 127 -19.03 -5.83 -1.81
C VAL A 127 -20.38 -5.49 -1.18
N TRP A 128 -20.43 -4.74 -0.08
CA TRP A 128 -21.69 -4.33 0.53
C TRP A 128 -22.47 -3.37 -0.35
N GLY A 129 -21.82 -2.33 -0.90
CA GLY A 129 -22.51 -1.31 -1.72
C GLY A 129 -22.97 -1.83 -3.07
N ALA A 130 -22.15 -2.60 -3.79
CA ALA A 130 -22.50 -3.18 -5.07
C ALA A 130 -23.35 -4.45 -4.93
N GLY A 131 -23.06 -5.32 -3.95
CA GLY A 131 -23.76 -6.57 -3.72
C GLY A 131 -25.22 -6.36 -3.39
N TYR A 132 -25.54 -5.36 -2.58
CA TYR A 132 -26.92 -4.98 -2.32
C TYR A 132 -27.66 -4.63 -3.63
N ASN A 133 -27.08 -3.80 -4.48
CA ASN A 133 -27.70 -3.39 -5.75
C ASN A 133 -27.86 -4.57 -6.70
N PHE A 134 -26.91 -5.51 -6.72
CA PHE A 134 -26.99 -6.71 -7.54
C PHE A 134 -28.20 -7.59 -7.21
N ILE A 135 -28.64 -7.59 -5.96
CA ILE A 135 -29.83 -8.33 -5.49
C ILE A 135 -31.09 -7.46 -5.62
N ALA A 136 -31.04 -6.20 -5.20
CA ALA A 136 -32.20 -5.34 -5.09
C ALA A 136 -32.78 -4.93 -6.47
N ILE A 137 -31.91 -4.66 -7.46
CA ILE A 137 -32.35 -4.22 -8.79
C ILE A 137 -33.18 -5.29 -9.50
N PRO A 138 -32.79 -6.58 -9.60
CA PRO A 138 -33.62 -7.62 -10.20
C PRO A 138 -34.98 -7.81 -9.48
N ILE A 139 -35.01 -7.71 -8.16
CA ILE A 139 -36.24 -7.83 -7.38
C ILE A 139 -37.14 -6.65 -7.64
N ALA A 140 -36.60 -5.43 -7.67
CA ALA A 140 -37.35 -4.22 -8.01
C ALA A 140 -37.88 -4.24 -9.46
N ALA A 141 -37.14 -4.86 -10.39
CA ALA A 141 -37.58 -5.09 -11.77
C ALA A 141 -38.65 -6.17 -11.91
N GLY A 142 -39.07 -6.81 -10.81
CA GLY A 142 -40.17 -7.78 -10.82
C GLY A 142 -39.74 -9.24 -11.00
N LEU A 143 -38.47 -9.58 -10.86
CA LEU A 143 -37.99 -10.96 -11.01
C LEU A 143 -38.73 -11.95 -10.10
N LEU A 144 -39.12 -11.52 -8.91
CA LEU A 144 -39.85 -12.33 -7.93
C LEU A 144 -41.36 -12.02 -7.88
N ALA A 145 -41.89 -11.20 -8.78
CA ALA A 145 -43.33 -10.88 -8.89
C ALA A 145 -44.22 -12.12 -9.08
N PRO A 146 -43.81 -13.16 -9.85
CA PRO A 146 -44.62 -14.37 -10.01
C PRO A 146 -44.87 -15.15 -8.72
N ILE A 147 -44.03 -14.97 -7.71
CA ILE A 147 -44.19 -15.59 -6.38
C ILE A 147 -44.68 -14.61 -5.32
N GLY A 148 -45.21 -13.46 -5.73
CA GLY A 148 -45.83 -12.46 -4.85
C GLY A 148 -44.85 -11.53 -4.13
N ILE A 149 -43.54 -11.57 -4.46
CA ILE A 149 -42.56 -10.69 -3.84
C ILE A 149 -42.27 -9.53 -4.79
N THR A 150 -42.64 -8.31 -4.36
CA THR A 150 -42.37 -7.07 -5.08
C THR A 150 -41.68 -6.07 -4.15
N LEU A 151 -40.69 -5.37 -4.67
CA LEU A 151 -39.95 -4.35 -3.93
C LEU A 151 -40.53 -2.98 -4.24
N GLY A 152 -41.29 -2.44 -3.30
CA GLY A 152 -41.84 -1.09 -3.46
C GLY A 152 -40.73 -0.01 -3.39
N PRO A 153 -40.90 1.15 -4.06
CA PRO A 153 -39.88 2.21 -4.11
C PRO A 153 -39.43 2.70 -2.72
N ALA A 154 -40.39 2.81 -1.77
CA ALA A 154 -40.10 3.25 -0.41
C ALA A 154 -39.16 2.25 0.33
N PHE A 155 -39.43 0.94 0.18
CA PHE A 155 -38.58 -0.09 0.79
C PHE A 155 -37.18 -0.11 0.17
N GLY A 156 -37.09 0.07 -1.15
CA GLY A 156 -35.82 0.23 -1.86
C GLY A 156 -34.97 1.42 -1.32
N ALA A 157 -35.61 2.56 -1.08
CA ALA A 157 -34.96 3.74 -0.52
C ALA A 157 -34.45 3.51 0.90
N VAL A 158 -35.19 2.80 1.75
CA VAL A 158 -34.78 2.43 3.11
C VAL A 158 -33.55 1.51 3.07
N LEU A 159 -33.57 0.48 2.22
CA LEU A 159 -32.45 -0.43 2.07
C LEU A 159 -31.19 0.27 1.55
N MET A 160 -31.33 1.21 0.62
CA MET A 160 -30.21 2.02 0.12
C MET A 160 -29.60 2.88 1.23
N SER A 161 -30.43 3.54 2.03
CA SER A 161 -29.98 4.32 3.19
C SER A 161 -29.26 3.46 4.22
N LEU A 162 -29.78 2.28 4.51
CA LEU A 162 -29.18 1.32 5.43
C LEU A 162 -27.81 0.84 4.92
N SER A 163 -27.69 0.52 3.63
CA SER A 163 -26.43 0.15 3.00
C SER A 163 -25.38 1.25 3.17
N THR A 164 -25.74 2.50 2.96
CA THR A 164 -24.84 3.65 3.14
C THR A 164 -24.35 3.76 4.58
N VAL A 165 -25.24 3.58 5.55
CA VAL A 165 -24.87 3.61 6.99
C VAL A 165 -23.92 2.45 7.33
N ILE A 166 -24.16 1.25 6.81
CA ILE A 166 -23.29 0.09 7.04
C ILE A 166 -21.87 0.35 6.49
N VAL A 167 -21.78 0.89 5.27
CA VAL A 167 -20.50 1.25 4.64
C VAL A 167 -19.76 2.30 5.47
N ALA A 168 -20.47 3.34 5.94
CA ALA A 168 -19.89 4.38 6.78
C ALA A 168 -19.35 3.81 8.11
N ILE A 169 -20.14 3.00 8.81
CA ILE A 169 -19.73 2.36 10.07
C ILE A 169 -18.51 1.44 9.82
N ASN A 170 -18.53 0.64 8.75
CA ASN A 170 -17.41 -0.24 8.42
C ASN A 170 -16.12 0.56 8.16
N ALA A 171 -16.21 1.71 7.49
CA ALA A 171 -15.06 2.59 7.27
C ALA A 171 -14.53 3.18 8.59
N MET A 172 -15.42 3.60 9.51
CA MET A 172 -15.04 4.14 10.82
C MET A 172 -14.37 3.10 11.74
N LEU A 173 -14.58 1.81 11.48
CA LEU A 173 -13.94 0.71 12.20
C LEU A 173 -12.50 0.42 11.72
N LEU A 174 -11.96 1.23 10.81
CA LEU A 174 -10.53 1.15 10.46
C LEU A 174 -9.70 1.66 11.64
N LYS A 175 -8.93 0.79 12.26
CA LYS A 175 -8.00 1.12 13.33
C LYS A 175 -6.62 0.61 12.98
N LEU A 176 -5.61 1.44 13.26
CA LEU A 176 -4.24 0.97 13.44
C LEU A 176 -4.13 0.43 14.87
N ASP A 177 -3.54 -0.75 15.01
CA ASP A 177 -3.20 -1.24 16.34
C ASP A 177 -2.05 -0.36 16.85
N PRO A 178 -2.20 0.29 18.01
CA PRO A 178 -1.10 1.03 18.59
C PRO A 178 0.03 0.04 18.92
N LYS A 179 1.25 0.35 18.46
CA LYS A 179 2.47 -0.36 18.86
C LYS A 179 2.88 0.03 20.26
#